data_b981526d54cbe6b0b72bb645b7cc5660
#
_entry.id   b981526d54cbe6b0b72bb645b7cc5660
#
_cell.length_a   1.000
_cell.length_b   1.000
_cell.length_c   1.000
_cell.angle_alpha   90.00
_cell.angle_beta   90.00
_cell.angle_gamma   90.00
#
_symmetry.space_group_name_H-M   'P 1'
#
loop_
_entity.id
_entity.type
_entity.pdbx_description
1 polymer ?
#
loop_
_entity_poly.entity_id
_entity_poly.type
_entity_poly.pdbx_seq_one_letter_code
_entity_poly.pdbx_strand_id
1 'polypeptide(L)'
;AGVHAAGQVAHLDLDDDVWLEADSPRRGAPTAPEPADAGAHFAHRLRGILGAQSDVTVTRAAPAPEGFDARFSAVWRRYAYRVCDSEAAYDPMQRHRTTSVRSPLDAGAMDAAASTLIGLHDFAAYCKPREGATTIRTLLEYRWERDDRGILIAHVKADAFCHSMVRALVGACVAVGQG
;
A
#
# COMPACT_ATOMS: atom_id res chain seq x y z
N ALA A 1 -5.39 -9.41 1.59
CA ALA A 1 -5.23 -9.76 2.99
C ALA A 1 -3.75 -9.74 3.37
N GLY A 2 -3.42 -9.34 4.60
CA GLY A 2 -2.03 -9.28 5.09
C GLY A 2 -1.23 -8.07 4.60
N VAL A 3 -1.88 -6.99 4.22
CA VAL A 3 -1.26 -5.71 3.88
C VAL A 3 -1.90 -4.61 4.73
N HIS A 4 -1.07 -3.78 5.33
CA HIS A 4 -1.51 -2.55 5.99
C HIS A 4 -1.44 -1.43 4.95
N ALA A 5 -2.59 -0.91 4.53
CA ALA A 5 -2.67 0.10 3.49
C ALA A 5 -2.80 1.49 4.10
N ALA A 6 -1.84 2.38 3.84
CA ALA A 6 -1.86 3.76 4.29
C ALA A 6 -2.59 4.71 3.32
N GLY A 7 -2.79 4.29 2.07
CA GLY A 7 -3.40 5.11 1.02
C GLY A 7 -4.09 4.27 -0.03
N GLN A 8 -4.96 3.36 0.40
CA GLN A 8 -5.76 2.55 -0.52
C GLN A 8 -6.88 3.40 -1.11
N VAL A 9 -7.14 3.23 -2.40
CA VAL A 9 -8.26 3.83 -3.11
C VAL A 9 -9.29 2.73 -3.43
N ALA A 10 -10.56 3.04 -3.23
CA ALA A 10 -11.69 2.23 -3.65
C ALA A 10 -12.66 3.12 -4.45
N HIS A 11 -13.47 2.54 -5.32
CA HIS A 11 -14.59 3.23 -5.97
C HIS A 11 -15.88 2.46 -5.71
N LEU A 12 -16.98 3.16 -5.79
CA LEU A 12 -18.32 2.62 -5.81
C LEU A 12 -19.19 3.48 -6.71
N ASP A 13 -20.14 2.86 -7.36
CA ASP A 13 -21.13 3.54 -8.18
C ASP A 13 -22.36 3.83 -7.33
N LEU A 14 -22.87 5.04 -7.40
CA LEU A 14 -24.06 5.51 -6.71
C LEU A 14 -24.94 6.26 -7.69
N ASP A 15 -26.25 6.15 -7.54
CA ASP A 15 -27.21 7.02 -8.22
C ASP A 15 -27.06 8.46 -7.72
N ASP A 16 -27.28 9.43 -8.58
CA ASP A 16 -27.06 10.85 -8.27
C ASP A 16 -27.87 11.35 -7.06
N ASP A 17 -29.11 10.89 -6.91
CA ASP A 17 -29.96 11.22 -5.77
C ASP A 17 -29.42 10.63 -4.45
N VAL A 18 -28.90 9.41 -4.47
CA VAL A 18 -28.25 8.77 -3.35
C VAL A 18 -26.96 9.50 -2.96
N TRP A 19 -26.17 9.92 -3.95
CA TRP A 19 -24.98 10.72 -3.72
C TRP A 19 -25.31 12.07 -3.07
N LEU A 20 -26.28 12.81 -3.63
CA LEU A 20 -26.70 14.11 -3.11
C LEU A 20 -27.23 14.01 -1.66
N GLU A 21 -28.02 12.97 -1.34
CA GLU A 21 -28.46 12.73 0.03
C GLU A 21 -27.30 12.37 0.95
N ALA A 22 -26.41 11.49 0.50
CA ALA A 22 -25.29 11.00 1.29
C ALA A 22 -24.24 12.07 1.58
N ASP A 23 -24.03 13.04 0.68
CA ASP A 23 -23.09 14.15 0.86
C ASP A 23 -23.75 15.44 1.41
N SER A 24 -25.02 15.39 1.78
CA SER A 24 -25.72 16.53 2.37
C SER A 24 -25.37 16.72 3.84
N PRO A 25 -25.29 17.97 4.36
CA PRO A 25 -25.11 18.22 5.77
C PRO A 25 -26.31 17.69 6.58
N ARG A 26 -26.08 17.21 7.82
CA ARG A 26 -27.18 16.86 8.73
C ARG A 26 -27.99 18.08 9.08
N ARG A 27 -29.32 17.94 9.20
CA ARG A 27 -30.21 19.01 9.72
C ARG A 27 -29.66 19.55 11.04
N GLY A 28 -29.44 20.88 11.10
CA GLY A 28 -28.92 21.57 12.29
C GLY A 28 -27.40 21.56 12.45
N ALA A 29 -26.64 21.00 11.51
CA ALA A 29 -25.20 21.18 11.48
C ALA A 29 -24.86 22.65 11.11
N PRO A 30 -23.79 23.26 11.68
CA PRO A 30 -23.29 24.53 11.23
C PRO A 30 -23.05 24.46 9.71
N THR A 31 -23.35 25.55 9.01
CA THR A 31 -23.16 25.66 7.56
C THR A 31 -21.76 25.16 7.21
N ALA A 32 -21.70 24.13 6.37
CA ALA A 32 -20.42 23.54 5.97
C ALA A 32 -19.48 24.58 5.39
N PRO A 33 -18.18 24.44 5.62
CA PRO A 33 -17.21 25.22 4.88
C PRO A 33 -17.36 24.93 3.38
N GLU A 34 -17.04 25.95 2.59
CA GLU A 34 -17.00 26.09 1.14
C GLU A 34 -17.15 24.81 0.26
N PRO A 35 -17.66 24.94 -0.99
CA PRO A 35 -17.88 23.81 -1.93
C PRO A 35 -16.61 23.04 -2.33
N ALA A 36 -15.47 23.34 -1.73
CA ALA A 36 -14.17 22.73 -2.04
C ALA A 36 -14.05 21.24 -1.62
N ASP A 37 -14.98 20.70 -0.82
CA ASP A 37 -14.89 19.34 -0.31
C ASP A 37 -16.13 18.50 -0.65
N ALA A 38 -16.47 18.40 -1.95
CA ALA A 38 -17.43 17.39 -2.40
C ALA A 38 -17.01 16.01 -1.90
N GLY A 39 -17.89 15.34 -1.13
CA GLY A 39 -17.64 14.06 -0.48
C GLY A 39 -17.25 14.14 0.99
N ALA A 40 -17.09 15.31 1.59
CA ALA A 40 -16.70 15.44 2.99
C ALA A 40 -17.76 14.86 3.94
N HIS A 41 -19.04 15.13 3.70
CA HIS A 41 -20.14 14.58 4.49
C HIS A 41 -20.29 13.09 4.29
N PHE A 42 -20.12 12.61 3.07
CA PHE A 42 -20.12 11.19 2.75
C PHE A 42 -18.98 10.45 3.46
N ALA A 43 -17.77 10.97 3.42
CA ALA A 43 -16.64 10.40 4.16
C ALA A 43 -16.89 10.36 5.68
N HIS A 44 -17.51 11.41 6.23
CA HIS A 44 -17.89 11.46 7.65
C HIS A 44 -18.94 10.40 8.00
N ARG A 45 -19.96 10.21 7.16
CA ARG A 45 -20.98 9.16 7.37
C ARG A 45 -20.36 7.77 7.33
N LEU A 46 -19.47 7.50 6.34
CA LEU A 46 -18.77 6.22 6.25
C LEU A 46 -17.92 5.94 7.49
N ARG A 47 -17.22 6.93 8.03
CA ARG A 47 -16.48 6.78 9.30
C ARG A 47 -17.42 6.45 10.47
N GLY A 48 -18.60 7.07 10.51
CA GLY A 48 -19.61 6.77 11.51
C GLY A 48 -20.14 5.33 11.43
N ILE A 49 -20.36 4.82 10.21
CA ILE A 49 -20.80 3.43 9.97
C ILE A 49 -19.71 2.43 10.37
N LEU A 50 -18.46 2.72 10.00
CA LEU A 50 -17.31 1.87 10.33
C LEU A 50 -17.06 1.81 11.84
N GLY A 51 -17.31 2.90 12.55
CA GLY A 51 -17.13 2.97 13.99
C GLY A 51 -15.68 3.13 14.44
N ALA A 52 -15.50 3.42 15.73
CA ALA A 52 -14.19 3.76 16.32
C ALA A 52 -13.21 2.57 16.43
N GLN A 53 -13.72 1.34 16.35
CA GLN A 53 -12.90 0.11 16.46
C GLN A 53 -12.61 -0.54 15.10
N SER A 54 -12.91 0.16 14.01
CA SER A 54 -12.63 -0.36 12.66
C SER A 54 -11.15 -0.33 12.33
N ASP A 55 -10.65 -1.40 11.70
CA ASP A 55 -9.32 -1.43 11.08
C ASP A 55 -9.23 -0.58 9.81
N VAL A 56 -10.35 0.01 9.37
CA VAL A 56 -10.43 0.84 8.17
C VAL A 56 -10.96 2.22 8.54
N THR A 57 -10.33 3.27 8.03
CA THR A 57 -10.85 4.63 8.10
C THR A 57 -10.90 5.27 6.73
N VAL A 58 -11.97 6.02 6.46
CA VAL A 58 -12.09 6.81 5.22
C VAL A 58 -11.45 8.17 5.44
N THR A 59 -10.32 8.42 4.79
CA THR A 59 -9.61 9.70 4.91
C THR A 59 -10.25 10.78 4.04
N ARG A 60 -10.71 10.41 2.84
CA ARG A 60 -11.33 11.31 1.87
C ARG A 60 -12.31 10.53 1.00
N ALA A 61 -13.39 11.19 0.56
CA ALA A 61 -14.23 10.79 -0.55
C ALA A 61 -14.35 11.97 -1.53
N ALA A 62 -14.50 11.70 -2.81
CA ALA A 62 -14.75 12.70 -3.84
C ALA A 62 -15.37 12.01 -5.05
N PRO A 63 -16.18 12.75 -5.87
CA PRO A 63 -16.59 12.28 -7.19
C PRO A 63 -15.35 11.89 -8.02
N ALA A 64 -15.45 10.79 -8.74
CA ALA A 64 -14.40 10.32 -9.62
C ALA A 64 -14.65 10.82 -11.07
N PRO A 65 -13.60 11.01 -11.90
CA PRO A 65 -13.76 11.22 -13.32
C PRO A 65 -14.50 10.05 -13.98
N GLU A 66 -15.21 10.33 -15.08
CA GLU A 66 -15.85 9.30 -15.89
C GLU A 66 -14.84 8.20 -16.30
N GLY A 67 -15.25 6.95 -16.20
CA GLY A 67 -14.41 5.79 -16.51
C GLY A 67 -13.33 5.45 -15.49
N PHE A 68 -13.31 6.12 -14.32
CA PHE A 68 -12.37 5.80 -13.27
C PHE A 68 -12.65 4.42 -12.67
N ASP A 69 -11.59 3.61 -12.56
CA ASP A 69 -11.59 2.34 -11.86
C ASP A 69 -10.39 2.28 -10.89
N ALA A 70 -10.65 2.13 -9.59
CA ALA A 70 -9.60 2.16 -8.56
C ALA A 70 -8.54 1.06 -8.73
N ARG A 71 -8.87 -0.04 -9.43
CA ARG A 71 -7.93 -1.13 -9.71
C ARG A 71 -7.12 -0.89 -10.98
N PHE A 72 -7.77 -0.40 -12.06
CA PHE A 72 -7.17 -0.30 -13.39
C PHE A 72 -6.64 1.10 -13.71
N SER A 73 -7.18 2.15 -13.09
CA SER A 73 -6.69 3.53 -13.27
C SER A 73 -5.40 3.83 -12.51
N ALA A 74 -4.92 2.92 -11.67
CA ALA A 74 -3.68 3.11 -10.94
C ALA A 74 -2.47 3.01 -11.89
N VAL A 75 -1.68 4.08 -11.97
CA VAL A 75 -0.46 4.16 -12.81
C VAL A 75 0.77 3.57 -12.13
N TRP A 76 0.76 3.43 -10.82
CA TRP A 76 1.79 2.75 -10.03
C TRP A 76 1.25 2.36 -8.66
N ARG A 77 1.97 1.42 -8.00
CA ARG A 77 1.76 1.03 -6.60
C ARG A 77 3.09 1.06 -5.86
N ARG A 78 3.06 1.48 -4.59
CA ARG A 78 4.24 1.53 -3.73
C ARG A 78 3.99 0.76 -2.44
N TYR A 79 5.01 0.01 -2.01
CA TYR A 79 5.04 -0.71 -0.74
C TYR A 79 6.26 -0.32 0.07
N ALA A 80 6.11 -0.29 1.40
CA ALA A 80 7.20 -0.28 2.35
C ALA A 80 7.15 -1.61 3.13
N TYR A 81 8.11 -2.49 2.92
CA TYR A 81 8.19 -3.77 3.61
C TYR A 81 9.22 -3.67 4.73
N ARG A 82 8.81 -3.99 5.96
CA ARG A 82 9.64 -3.81 7.15
C ARG A 82 10.19 -5.15 7.63
N VAL A 83 11.50 -5.19 7.90
CA VAL A 83 12.21 -6.37 8.40
C VAL A 83 13.01 -5.97 9.64
N CYS A 84 12.83 -6.74 10.71
CA CYS A 84 13.60 -6.64 11.94
C CYS A 84 14.55 -7.82 12.00
N ASP A 85 15.85 -7.56 12.04
CA ASP A 85 16.94 -8.55 12.05
C ASP A 85 17.74 -8.53 13.37
N SER A 86 17.24 -7.82 14.37
CA SER A 86 17.89 -7.65 15.68
C SER A 86 16.86 -7.67 16.81
N GLU A 87 17.17 -8.38 17.90
CA GLU A 87 16.32 -8.36 19.10
C GLU A 87 16.21 -6.95 19.70
N ALA A 88 17.27 -6.14 19.63
CA ALA A 88 17.30 -4.78 20.14
C ALA A 88 16.36 -3.83 19.38
N ALA A 89 16.08 -4.12 18.11
CA ALA A 89 15.17 -3.34 17.26
C ALA A 89 13.73 -3.88 17.30
N TYR A 90 13.49 -5.02 17.96
CA TYR A 90 12.16 -5.63 18.00
C TYR A 90 11.18 -4.81 18.83
N ASP A 91 10.08 -4.39 18.21
CA ASP A 91 8.99 -3.67 18.85
C ASP A 91 7.70 -4.52 18.76
N PRO A 92 7.18 -5.05 19.88
CA PRO A 92 5.95 -5.83 19.91
C PRO A 92 4.73 -5.07 19.37
N MET A 93 4.71 -3.75 19.48
CA MET A 93 3.62 -2.91 18.98
C MET A 93 3.59 -2.85 17.44
N GLN A 94 4.71 -3.17 16.78
CA GLN A 94 4.86 -3.18 15.33
C GLN A 94 4.83 -4.60 14.72
N ARG A 95 4.64 -5.64 15.53
CA ARG A 95 4.73 -7.05 15.09
C ARG A 95 3.81 -7.42 13.93
N HIS A 96 2.67 -6.74 13.80
CA HIS A 96 1.70 -7.02 12.73
C HIS A 96 2.14 -6.51 11.35
N ARG A 97 3.09 -5.58 11.31
CA ARG A 97 3.57 -4.95 10.07
C ARG A 97 5.08 -5.05 9.87
N THR A 98 5.78 -5.82 10.71
CA THR A 98 7.23 -6.02 10.63
C THR A 98 7.52 -7.51 10.68
N THR A 99 8.25 -8.01 9.69
CA THR A 99 8.70 -9.40 9.64
C THR A 99 10.01 -9.52 10.42
N SER A 100 10.12 -10.51 11.31
CA SER A 100 11.36 -10.77 12.04
C SER A 100 12.20 -11.83 11.34
N VAL A 101 13.51 -11.58 11.26
CA VAL A 101 14.55 -12.49 10.77
C VAL A 101 15.56 -12.68 11.90
N ARG A 102 16.03 -13.91 12.13
CA ARG A 102 16.87 -14.23 13.30
C ARG A 102 18.36 -13.88 13.13
N SER A 103 18.82 -13.65 11.92
CA SER A 103 20.22 -13.33 11.61
C SER A 103 20.35 -11.87 11.20
N PRO A 104 21.44 -11.19 11.58
CA PRO A 104 21.77 -9.87 11.07
C PRO A 104 21.84 -9.89 9.53
N LEU A 105 21.39 -8.82 8.90
CA LEU A 105 21.34 -8.68 7.44
C LEU A 105 22.25 -7.54 6.99
N ASP A 106 23.00 -7.78 5.90
CA ASP A 106 23.77 -6.74 5.23
C ASP A 106 22.85 -5.87 4.34
N ALA A 107 22.48 -4.70 4.86
CA ALA A 107 21.63 -3.75 4.15
C ALA A 107 22.26 -3.26 2.84
N GLY A 108 23.59 -3.12 2.79
CA GLY A 108 24.31 -2.67 1.59
C GLY A 108 24.26 -3.72 0.48
N ALA A 109 24.49 -4.97 0.82
CA ALA A 109 24.36 -6.09 -0.14
C ALA A 109 22.91 -6.23 -0.65
N MET A 110 21.92 -6.07 0.25
CA MET A 110 20.49 -6.10 -0.11
C MET A 110 20.13 -4.97 -1.07
N ASP A 111 20.58 -3.74 -0.81
CA ASP A 111 20.32 -2.58 -1.66
C ASP A 111 21.00 -2.69 -3.02
N ALA A 112 22.25 -3.16 -3.06
CA ALA A 112 22.96 -3.43 -4.30
C ALA A 112 22.22 -4.48 -5.16
N ALA A 113 21.76 -5.59 -4.56
CA ALA A 113 20.98 -6.59 -5.26
C ALA A 113 19.63 -6.05 -5.75
N ALA A 114 18.92 -5.28 -4.93
CA ALA A 114 17.65 -4.66 -5.29
C ALA A 114 17.79 -3.74 -6.52
N SER A 115 18.85 -2.95 -6.56
CA SER A 115 19.14 -2.02 -7.65
C SER A 115 19.26 -2.70 -9.02
N THR A 116 19.73 -3.95 -9.07
CA THR A 116 19.87 -4.71 -10.34
C THR A 116 18.52 -5.10 -10.96
N LEU A 117 17.44 -5.04 -10.18
CA LEU A 117 16.09 -5.44 -10.60
C LEU A 117 15.24 -4.26 -11.09
N ILE A 118 15.76 -3.03 -11.02
CA ILE A 118 15.05 -1.84 -11.48
C ILE A 118 14.95 -1.84 -13.00
N GLY A 119 13.78 -1.48 -13.53
CA GLY A 119 13.51 -1.42 -14.97
C GLY A 119 12.40 -2.36 -15.41
N LEU A 120 12.31 -2.52 -16.73
CA LEU A 120 11.35 -3.42 -17.38
C LEU A 120 11.94 -4.82 -17.48
N HIS A 121 11.36 -5.77 -16.77
CA HIS A 121 11.81 -7.17 -16.76
C HIS A 121 10.63 -8.14 -16.76
N ASP A 122 10.91 -9.39 -17.10
CA ASP A 122 10.01 -10.50 -16.82
C ASP A 122 10.26 -11.04 -15.39
N PHE A 123 9.33 -10.76 -14.50
CA PHE A 123 9.37 -11.20 -13.10
C PHE A 123 8.70 -12.57 -12.87
N ALA A 124 8.62 -13.45 -13.87
CA ALA A 124 8.00 -14.77 -13.74
C ALA A 124 8.52 -15.56 -12.54
N ALA A 125 9.84 -15.52 -12.28
CA ALA A 125 10.47 -16.19 -11.14
C ALA A 125 10.01 -15.67 -9.76
N TYR A 126 9.48 -14.45 -9.72
CA TYR A 126 8.98 -13.81 -8.50
C TYR A 126 7.45 -13.83 -8.38
N CYS A 127 6.75 -14.43 -9.32
CA CYS A 127 5.29 -14.40 -9.40
C CYS A 127 4.69 -15.78 -9.24
N LYS A 128 3.55 -15.88 -8.53
CA LYS A 128 2.73 -17.07 -8.66
C LYS A 128 2.06 -17.07 -10.03
N PRO A 129 2.13 -18.16 -10.78
CA PRO A 129 1.44 -18.28 -12.07
C PRO A 129 -0.04 -17.98 -11.95
N ARG A 130 -0.58 -17.26 -12.91
CA ARG A 130 -2.00 -16.98 -13.06
C ARG A 130 -2.34 -16.93 -14.54
N GLU A 131 -3.31 -17.71 -14.96
CA GLU A 131 -3.78 -17.75 -16.33
C GLU A 131 -4.22 -16.36 -16.83
N GLY A 132 -3.80 -15.98 -18.03
CA GLY A 132 -4.11 -14.70 -18.66
C GLY A 132 -3.40 -13.48 -18.06
N ALA A 133 -2.49 -13.65 -17.10
CA ALA A 133 -1.76 -12.53 -16.49
C ALA A 133 -0.30 -12.48 -17.00
N THR A 134 0.15 -11.30 -17.44
CA THR A 134 1.55 -11.07 -17.76
C THR A 134 2.39 -10.95 -16.48
N THR A 135 3.66 -11.39 -16.57
CA THR A 135 4.68 -11.23 -15.53
C THR A 135 5.69 -10.12 -15.84
N ILE A 136 5.57 -9.51 -17.04
CA ILE A 136 6.38 -8.37 -17.44
C ILE A 136 5.91 -7.13 -16.66
N ARG A 137 6.82 -6.47 -15.93
CA ARG A 137 6.55 -5.29 -15.08
C ARG A 137 7.70 -4.30 -15.17
N THR A 138 7.37 -3.03 -14.94
CA THR A 138 8.36 -1.99 -14.76
C THR A 138 8.54 -1.71 -13.28
N LEU A 139 9.65 -2.17 -12.71
CA LEU A 139 10.05 -1.84 -11.35
C LEU A 139 10.68 -0.45 -11.35
N LEU A 140 9.98 0.52 -10.77
CA LEU A 140 10.34 1.95 -10.81
C LEU A 140 11.29 2.34 -9.68
N GLU A 141 11.19 1.64 -8.53
CA GLU A 141 12.02 1.86 -7.35
C GLU A 141 12.14 0.54 -6.61
N TYR A 142 13.35 0.18 -6.22
CA TYR A 142 13.60 -0.88 -5.26
C TYR A 142 14.90 -0.58 -4.53
N ARG A 143 14.78 -0.18 -3.25
CA ARG A 143 15.90 0.18 -2.40
C ARG A 143 15.68 -0.29 -0.98
N TRP A 144 16.75 -0.48 -0.25
CA TRP A 144 16.75 -0.83 1.15
C TRP A 144 17.42 0.26 1.98
N GLU A 145 16.87 0.55 3.12
CA GLU A 145 17.47 1.43 4.11
C GLU A 145 17.22 0.89 5.53
N ARG A 146 18.08 1.26 6.47
CA ARG A 146 17.88 0.99 7.88
C ARG A 146 17.45 2.28 8.57
N ASP A 147 16.29 2.26 9.23
CA ASP A 147 15.78 3.43 9.96
C ASP A 147 16.51 3.63 11.30
N ASP A 148 16.23 4.75 11.97
CA ASP A 148 16.87 5.15 13.25
C ASP A 148 16.61 4.14 14.38
N ARG A 149 15.61 3.26 14.24
CA ARG A 149 15.27 2.20 15.18
C ARG A 149 15.91 0.86 14.83
N GLY A 150 16.72 0.82 13.79
CA GLY A 150 17.39 -0.39 13.32
C GLY A 150 16.54 -1.29 12.45
N ILE A 151 15.34 -0.89 12.03
CA ILE A 151 14.47 -1.65 11.14
C ILE A 151 14.90 -1.46 9.69
N LEU A 152 15.06 -2.55 8.96
CA LEU A 152 15.26 -2.53 7.52
C LEU A 152 13.93 -2.28 6.80
N ILE A 153 13.92 -1.35 5.85
CA ILE A 153 12.75 -0.98 5.07
C ILE A 153 13.07 -1.15 3.59
N ALA A 154 12.32 -2.03 2.91
CA ALA A 154 12.31 -2.10 1.46
C ALA A 154 11.27 -1.13 0.91
N HIS A 155 11.68 -0.18 0.10
CA HIS A 155 10.81 0.67 -0.70
C HIS A 155 10.70 0.08 -2.09
N VAL A 156 9.50 -0.33 -2.46
CA VAL A 156 9.23 -1.01 -3.73
C VAL A 156 8.11 -0.28 -4.46
N LYS A 157 8.38 0.21 -5.67
CA LYS A 157 7.41 0.88 -6.54
C LYS A 157 7.45 0.27 -7.94
N ALA A 158 6.29 -0.05 -8.49
CA ALA A 158 6.16 -0.57 -9.85
C ALA A 158 4.86 -0.08 -10.50
N ASP A 159 4.76 -0.19 -11.81
CA ASP A 159 3.54 0.01 -12.58
C ASP A 159 2.41 -0.90 -12.08
N ALA A 160 2.73 -2.18 -11.88
CA ALA A 160 1.86 -3.17 -11.25
C ALA A 160 2.70 -4.27 -10.60
N PHE A 161 2.08 -5.08 -9.75
CA PHE A 161 2.69 -6.26 -9.17
C PHE A 161 1.88 -7.51 -9.52
N CYS A 162 2.56 -8.57 -9.92
CA CYS A 162 1.93 -9.88 -10.00
C CYS A 162 1.80 -10.51 -8.61
N HIS A 163 1.02 -11.59 -8.54
CA HIS A 163 0.71 -12.22 -7.24
C HIS A 163 1.99 -12.68 -6.52
N SER A 164 2.17 -12.28 -5.29
CA SER A 164 3.32 -12.55 -4.40
C SER A 164 4.64 -11.89 -4.78
N MET A 165 4.73 -11.10 -5.84
CA MET A 165 5.97 -10.51 -6.35
C MET A 165 6.76 -9.76 -5.27
N VAL A 166 6.14 -8.83 -4.54
CA VAL A 166 6.84 -8.06 -3.48
C VAL A 166 7.44 -8.99 -2.41
N ARG A 167 6.72 -10.02 -1.99
CA ARG A 167 7.23 -10.98 -0.99
C ARG A 167 8.41 -11.78 -1.51
N ALA A 168 8.37 -12.20 -2.78
CA ALA A 168 9.44 -12.94 -3.41
C ALA A 168 10.69 -12.07 -3.61
N LEU A 169 10.54 -10.82 -4.06
CA LEU A 169 11.61 -9.84 -4.15
C LEU A 169 12.30 -9.61 -2.79
N VAL A 170 11.49 -9.36 -1.75
CA VAL A 170 12.01 -9.20 -0.38
C VAL A 170 12.73 -10.45 0.09
N GLY A 171 12.15 -11.64 -0.12
CA GLY A 171 12.77 -12.91 0.26
C GLY A 171 14.13 -13.14 -0.41
N ALA A 172 14.26 -12.80 -1.70
CA ALA A 172 15.53 -12.88 -2.43
C ALA A 172 16.60 -11.94 -1.83
N CYS A 173 16.24 -10.68 -1.55
CA CYS A 173 17.17 -9.73 -0.92
C CYS A 173 17.55 -10.15 0.50
N VAL A 174 16.62 -10.71 1.28
CA VAL A 174 16.94 -11.24 2.62
C VAL A 174 17.96 -12.37 2.51
N ALA A 175 17.82 -13.29 1.54
CA ALA A 175 18.81 -14.34 1.31
C ALA A 175 20.19 -13.77 0.95
N VAL A 176 20.25 -12.71 0.12
CA VAL A 176 21.52 -12.01 -0.18
C VAL A 176 22.09 -11.34 1.07
N GLY A 177 21.26 -10.74 1.91
CA GLY A 177 21.71 -10.10 3.15
C GLY A 177 22.23 -11.07 4.21
N GLN A 178 21.91 -12.35 4.09
CA GLN A 178 22.39 -13.42 4.98
C GLN A 178 23.76 -13.97 4.56
N GLY A 179 24.22 -13.72 3.32
CA GLY A 179 25.48 -14.19 2.72
C GLY A 179 25.27 -15.47 1.92
#